data_2a0c2df30afc9ca3c2b5892df99244a7
#
_entry.id   2a0c2df30afc9ca3c2b5892df99244a7
#
_cell.length_a   1.000
_cell.length_b   1.000
_cell.length_c   1.000
_cell.angle_alpha   90.00
_cell.angle_beta   90.00
_cell.angle_gamma   90.00
#
_symmetry.space_group_name_H-M   'P 1'
#
loop_
_entity.id
_entity.type
_entity.pdbx_description
1 polymer ?
#
loop_
_entity_poly.entity_id
_entity_poly.type
_entity_poly.pdbx_seq_one_letter_code
_entity_poly.pdbx_strand_id
1 'polypeptide(L)'
;MSDVAVLQNNADALFKRKRLTAYAVPTVIFAYFVYIFFAFDIAGLASRAQPANALTLASDMVSYKVHVTRSHRSGEIDFAVEGERKGRYPEGTRPDWASSDGDMTVLSLGDGYEVRLLPDNRTEFDVPGYGTVEAEFNGSAVATNFGDTPPDWVNASRTRVTMKTDGG
;
A
#
# COMPACT_ATOMS: atom_id res chain seq x y z
N MET A 1 -57.01 -17.73 -50.27
CA MET A 1 -56.10 -18.64 -49.54
C MET A 1 -54.63 -18.22 -49.61
N SER A 2 -54.27 -17.28 -50.50
CA SER A 2 -52.88 -16.82 -50.66
C SER A 2 -52.31 -15.95 -49.57
N ASP A 3 -53.11 -15.16 -48.91
CA ASP A 3 -52.62 -14.12 -47.98
C ASP A 3 -52.11 -14.70 -46.65
N VAL A 4 -52.70 -15.80 -46.17
CA VAL A 4 -52.27 -16.48 -44.94
C VAL A 4 -50.90 -17.10 -45.09
N ALA A 5 -50.61 -17.68 -46.26
CA ALA A 5 -49.32 -18.29 -46.53
C ALA A 5 -48.19 -17.23 -46.65
N VAL A 6 -48.50 -16.04 -47.18
CA VAL A 6 -47.56 -14.92 -47.26
C VAL A 6 -47.28 -14.36 -45.85
N LEU A 7 -48.27 -14.27 -45.00
CA LEU A 7 -48.10 -13.80 -43.63
C LEU A 7 -47.29 -14.81 -42.79
N GLN A 8 -47.50 -16.09 -42.94
CA GLN A 8 -46.71 -17.14 -42.29
C GLN A 8 -45.22 -17.09 -42.70
N ASN A 9 -44.94 -17.00 -44.02
CA ASN A 9 -43.56 -16.90 -44.51
C ASN A 9 -42.85 -15.65 -43.99
N ASN A 10 -43.54 -14.53 -43.92
CA ASN A 10 -42.97 -13.32 -43.37
C ASN A 10 -42.70 -13.42 -41.86
N ALA A 11 -43.62 -14.03 -41.12
CA ALA A 11 -43.41 -14.31 -39.70
C ALA A 11 -42.21 -15.21 -39.45
N ASP A 12 -42.11 -16.32 -40.16
CA ASP A 12 -40.97 -17.24 -40.04
C ASP A 12 -39.63 -16.61 -40.42
N ALA A 13 -39.61 -15.75 -41.40
CA ALA A 13 -38.43 -15.00 -41.79
C ALA A 13 -37.97 -14.02 -40.67
N LEU A 14 -38.95 -13.36 -40.01
CA LEU A 14 -38.67 -12.46 -38.88
C LEU A 14 -38.18 -13.24 -37.65
N PHE A 15 -38.76 -14.38 -37.34
CA PHE A 15 -38.33 -15.24 -36.24
C PHE A 15 -36.91 -15.80 -36.49
N LYS A 16 -36.60 -16.24 -37.71
CA LYS A 16 -35.26 -16.67 -38.08
C LYS A 16 -34.24 -15.53 -37.92
N ARG A 17 -34.54 -14.33 -38.37
CA ARG A 17 -33.65 -13.18 -38.20
C ARG A 17 -33.42 -12.83 -36.73
N LYS A 18 -34.47 -12.75 -35.92
CA LYS A 18 -34.39 -12.51 -34.48
C LYS A 18 -33.56 -13.58 -33.78
N ARG A 19 -33.75 -14.85 -34.10
CA ARG A 19 -33.01 -15.97 -33.56
C ARG A 19 -31.53 -15.91 -33.97
N LEU A 20 -31.23 -15.59 -35.23
CA LEU A 20 -29.85 -15.42 -35.70
C LEU A 20 -29.16 -14.26 -34.98
N THR A 21 -29.82 -13.13 -34.83
CA THR A 21 -29.27 -11.97 -34.13
C THR A 21 -29.04 -12.27 -32.63
N ALA A 22 -29.98 -13.01 -32.02
CA ALA A 22 -29.88 -13.41 -30.62
C ALA A 22 -28.65 -14.28 -30.31
N TYR A 23 -28.19 -15.08 -31.27
CA TYR A 23 -26.97 -15.86 -31.12
C TYR A 23 -25.73 -15.14 -31.67
N ALA A 24 -25.86 -14.40 -32.77
CA ALA A 24 -24.73 -13.74 -33.40
C ALA A 24 -24.11 -12.67 -32.52
N VAL A 25 -24.94 -11.84 -31.84
CA VAL A 25 -24.44 -10.77 -30.98
C VAL A 25 -23.61 -11.30 -29.81
N PRO A 26 -24.08 -12.26 -28.99
CA PRO A 26 -23.27 -12.83 -27.92
C PRO A 26 -22.00 -13.51 -28.45
N THR A 27 -22.07 -14.17 -29.60
CA THR A 27 -20.90 -14.85 -30.21
C THR A 27 -19.84 -13.85 -30.62
N VAL A 28 -20.24 -12.72 -31.22
CA VAL A 28 -19.29 -11.65 -31.61
C VAL A 28 -18.65 -11.02 -30.36
N ILE A 29 -19.44 -10.77 -29.33
CA ILE A 29 -18.93 -10.23 -28.07
C ILE A 29 -17.95 -11.22 -27.44
N PHE A 30 -18.28 -12.50 -27.41
CA PHE A 30 -17.38 -13.52 -26.87
C PHE A 30 -16.10 -13.65 -27.67
N ALA A 31 -16.17 -13.66 -29.01
CA ALA A 31 -15.02 -13.68 -29.88
C ALA A 31 -14.12 -12.45 -29.67
N TYR A 32 -14.72 -11.28 -29.42
CA TYR A 32 -13.98 -10.07 -29.10
C TYR A 32 -13.25 -10.18 -27.75
N PHE A 33 -13.86 -10.74 -26.72
CA PHE A 33 -13.18 -11.00 -25.45
C PHE A 33 -12.02 -12.00 -25.60
N VAL A 34 -12.22 -13.06 -26.37
CA VAL A 34 -11.16 -14.01 -26.67
C VAL A 34 -10.00 -13.32 -27.42
N TYR A 35 -10.32 -12.48 -28.41
CA TYR A 35 -9.31 -11.68 -29.10
C TYR A 35 -8.53 -10.78 -28.14
N ILE A 36 -9.21 -10.03 -27.27
CA ILE A 36 -8.56 -9.17 -26.24
C ILE A 36 -7.66 -10.02 -25.36
N PHE A 37 -8.15 -11.17 -24.89
CA PHE A 37 -7.41 -12.05 -24.00
C PHE A 37 -6.04 -12.44 -24.58
N PHE A 38 -5.99 -12.78 -25.88
CA PHE A 38 -4.75 -13.11 -26.57
C PHE A 38 -3.95 -11.88 -27.00
N ALA A 39 -4.61 -10.82 -27.49
CA ALA A 39 -3.94 -9.61 -27.96
C ALA A 39 -3.17 -8.89 -26.84
N PHE A 40 -3.69 -8.92 -25.61
CA PHE A 40 -3.05 -8.31 -24.44
C PHE A 40 -2.26 -9.30 -23.59
N ASP A 41 -2.07 -10.53 -24.04
CA ASP A 41 -1.35 -11.58 -23.28
C ASP A 41 -1.79 -11.65 -21.81
N ILE A 42 -3.12 -11.68 -21.58
CA ILE A 42 -3.69 -11.70 -20.23
C ILE A 42 -3.16 -12.88 -19.42
N ALA A 43 -2.95 -14.02 -20.04
CA ALA A 43 -2.37 -15.20 -19.40
C ALA A 43 -0.91 -14.96 -18.97
N GLY A 44 -0.10 -14.33 -19.82
CA GLY A 44 1.27 -13.95 -19.50
C GLY A 44 1.32 -12.85 -18.44
N LEU A 45 0.39 -11.91 -18.45
CA LEU A 45 0.26 -10.90 -17.41
C LEU A 45 -0.10 -11.54 -16.07
N ALA A 46 -1.06 -12.45 -16.05
CA ALA A 46 -1.49 -13.16 -14.83
C ALA A 46 -0.36 -14.04 -14.25
N SER A 47 0.45 -14.67 -15.10
CA SER A 47 1.59 -15.49 -14.65
C SER A 47 2.74 -14.66 -14.06
N ARG A 48 2.85 -13.39 -14.46
CA ARG A 48 3.84 -12.43 -13.94
C ARG A 48 3.31 -11.61 -12.78
N ALA A 49 2.00 -11.63 -12.56
CA ALA A 49 1.39 -10.94 -11.44
C ALA A 49 1.93 -11.54 -10.14
N GLN A 50 2.44 -10.68 -9.28
CA GLN A 50 2.86 -11.06 -7.93
C GLN A 50 1.67 -10.79 -6.99
N PRO A 51 0.90 -11.82 -6.63
CA PRO A 51 -0.28 -11.64 -5.77
C PRO A 51 0.08 -11.09 -4.40
N ALA A 52 1.30 -11.37 -3.92
CA ALA A 52 1.83 -10.79 -2.69
C ALA A 52 1.88 -9.25 -2.75
N ASN A 53 2.37 -8.68 -3.86
CA ASN A 53 2.42 -7.21 -4.02
C ASN A 53 1.01 -6.60 -4.12
N ALA A 54 0.07 -7.30 -4.76
CA ALA A 54 -1.31 -6.85 -4.82
C ALA A 54 -1.98 -6.88 -3.44
N LEU A 55 -1.68 -7.90 -2.63
CA LEU A 55 -2.17 -7.99 -1.26
C LEU A 55 -1.58 -6.89 -0.37
N THR A 56 -0.28 -6.60 -0.51
CA THR A 56 0.40 -5.50 0.19
C THR A 56 -0.23 -4.16 -0.18
N LEU A 57 -0.45 -3.90 -1.48
CA LEU A 57 -1.15 -2.69 -1.93
C LEU A 57 -2.57 -2.59 -1.38
N ALA A 58 -3.31 -3.70 -1.36
CA ALA A 58 -4.66 -3.71 -0.79
C ALA A 58 -4.65 -3.49 0.72
N SER A 59 -3.69 -4.07 1.44
CA SER A 59 -3.53 -3.82 2.87
C SER A 59 -3.13 -2.36 3.15
N ASP A 60 -2.25 -1.77 2.33
CA ASP A 60 -1.84 -0.37 2.42
C ASP A 60 -3.00 0.61 2.19
N MET A 61 -3.99 0.24 1.39
CA MET A 61 -5.20 1.06 1.17
C MET A 61 -6.11 1.14 2.39
N VAL A 62 -6.11 0.10 3.24
CA VAL A 62 -6.97 0.02 4.44
C VAL A 62 -6.18 0.20 5.73
N SER A 63 -4.83 0.19 5.68
CA SER A 63 -4.00 0.42 6.84
C SER A 63 -3.91 1.91 7.17
N TYR A 64 -3.91 2.20 8.46
CA TYR A 64 -3.65 3.56 8.93
C TYR A 64 -2.14 3.78 8.96
N LYS A 65 -1.67 4.80 8.24
CA LYS A 65 -0.28 5.24 8.32
C LYS A 65 -0.19 6.29 9.40
N VAL A 66 0.67 6.05 10.37
CA VAL A 66 0.96 7.00 11.42
C VAL A 66 2.26 7.71 11.08
N HIS A 67 2.24 9.02 11.13
CA HIS A 67 3.41 9.86 10.96
C HIS A 67 3.73 10.53 12.29
N VAL A 68 4.95 10.34 12.73
CA VAL A 68 5.52 11.07 13.85
C VAL A 68 6.59 11.99 13.31
N THR A 69 6.43 13.27 13.53
CA THR A 69 7.38 14.29 13.11
C THR A 69 7.93 15.02 14.32
N ARG A 70 9.23 15.21 14.36
CA ARG A 70 9.88 16.04 15.36
C ARG A 70 10.53 17.25 14.70
N SER A 71 10.21 18.42 15.20
CA SER A 71 10.87 19.65 14.80
C SER A 71 12.27 19.72 15.41
N HIS A 72 13.33 19.72 14.61
CA HIS A 72 14.70 19.83 15.10
C HIS A 72 15.00 21.18 15.75
N ARG A 73 14.17 22.21 15.48
CA ARG A 73 14.37 23.55 16.03
C ARG A 73 13.67 23.73 17.37
N SER A 74 12.43 23.27 17.49
CA SER A 74 11.60 23.41 18.70
C SER A 74 11.62 22.19 19.60
N GLY A 75 12.05 21.02 19.10
CA GLY A 75 11.91 19.75 19.80
C GLY A 75 10.48 19.20 19.81
N GLU A 76 9.52 19.93 19.26
CA GLU A 76 8.10 19.59 19.26
C GLU A 76 7.85 18.31 18.45
N ILE A 77 7.05 17.42 19.02
CA ILE A 77 6.66 16.15 18.41
C ILE A 77 5.18 16.23 18.04
N ASP A 78 4.89 16.04 16.76
CA ASP A 78 3.53 16.04 16.19
C ASP A 78 3.17 14.62 15.74
N PHE A 79 1.94 14.22 16.06
CA PHE A 79 1.38 12.91 15.69
C PHE A 79 0.26 13.11 14.68
N ALA A 80 0.37 12.46 13.54
CA ALA A 80 -0.65 12.49 12.51
C ALA A 80 -1.02 11.08 12.06
N VAL A 81 -2.28 10.87 11.69
CA VAL A 81 -2.82 9.63 11.14
C VAL A 81 -3.29 9.90 9.72
N GLU A 82 -2.82 9.13 8.77
CA GLU A 82 -3.30 9.12 7.38
C GLU A 82 -4.24 7.96 7.15
N GLY A 83 -5.09 8.08 6.14
CA GLY A 83 -6.07 7.07 5.75
C GLY A 83 -7.48 7.52 6.11
N GLU A 84 -8.37 6.57 6.39
CA GLU A 84 -9.79 6.81 6.66
C GLU A 84 -10.05 7.67 7.90
N ARG A 85 -9.12 7.63 8.87
CA ARG A 85 -9.14 8.46 10.09
C ARG A 85 -8.17 9.62 10.03
N LYS A 86 -7.99 10.20 8.85
CA LYS A 86 -7.07 11.31 8.63
C LYS A 86 -7.29 12.44 9.65
N GLY A 87 -6.21 12.85 10.30
CA GLY A 87 -6.24 13.94 11.24
C GLY A 87 -4.95 14.03 12.05
N ARG A 88 -4.85 15.12 12.81
CA ARG A 88 -3.83 15.28 13.84
C ARG A 88 -4.46 15.03 15.20
N TYR A 89 -3.68 14.51 16.11
CA TYR A 89 -4.08 14.48 17.50
C TYR A 89 -4.17 15.92 18.02
N PRO A 90 -5.18 16.26 18.84
CA PRO A 90 -5.27 17.58 19.44
C PRO A 90 -3.98 17.92 20.22
N GLU A 91 -3.61 19.19 20.21
CA GLU A 91 -2.46 19.69 20.96
C GLU A 91 -2.51 19.23 22.43
N GLY A 92 -1.42 18.69 22.92
CA GLY A 92 -1.33 18.13 24.27
C GLY A 92 -1.92 16.74 24.48
N THR A 93 -2.51 16.13 23.44
CA THR A 93 -2.96 14.73 23.49
C THR A 93 -1.94 13.82 22.80
N ARG A 94 -1.78 12.62 23.35
CA ARG A 94 -0.90 11.57 22.78
C ARG A 94 -1.70 10.32 22.49
N PRO A 95 -1.35 9.59 21.43
CA PRO A 95 -1.92 8.28 21.20
C PRO A 95 -1.46 7.28 22.27
N ASP A 96 -2.24 6.21 22.48
CA ASP A 96 -1.96 5.19 23.50
C ASP A 96 -0.62 4.45 23.29
N TRP A 97 -0.14 4.43 22.06
CA TRP A 97 1.15 3.84 21.67
C TRP A 97 2.35 4.80 21.85
N ALA A 98 2.12 6.03 22.30
CA ALA A 98 3.16 7.01 22.57
C ALA A 98 3.14 7.40 24.04
N SER A 99 4.25 7.19 24.75
CA SER A 99 4.45 7.54 26.14
C SER A 99 5.61 8.52 26.30
N SER A 100 5.66 9.23 27.44
CA SER A 100 6.82 10.00 27.84
C SER A 100 7.51 9.34 29.02
N ASP A 101 8.82 9.29 28.94
CA ASP A 101 9.68 8.92 30.05
C ASP A 101 10.73 10.03 30.25
N GLY A 102 10.45 10.93 31.19
CA GLY A 102 11.20 12.18 31.36
C GLY A 102 11.12 13.05 30.09
N ASP A 103 12.30 13.42 29.54
CA ASP A 103 12.42 14.22 28.31
C ASP A 103 12.40 13.36 27.03
N MET A 104 12.28 12.06 27.19
CA MET A 104 12.25 11.08 26.09
C MET A 104 10.81 10.74 25.73
N THR A 105 10.53 10.61 24.43
CA THR A 105 9.25 10.07 23.94
C THR A 105 9.46 8.67 23.42
N VAL A 106 8.69 7.74 23.92
CA VAL A 106 8.74 6.31 23.55
C VAL A 106 7.51 5.98 22.73
N LEU A 107 7.73 5.40 21.55
CA LEU A 107 6.71 4.96 20.59
C LEU A 107 6.74 3.43 20.53
N SER A 108 5.66 2.79 20.96
CA SER A 108 5.50 1.34 20.84
C SER A 108 4.74 1.03 19.55
N LEU A 109 5.39 0.41 18.58
CA LEU A 109 4.84 0.12 17.26
C LEU A 109 4.17 -1.26 17.18
N GLY A 110 4.15 -2.01 18.27
CA GLY A 110 3.67 -3.39 18.30
C GLY A 110 4.77 -4.40 18.01
N ASP A 111 4.48 -5.69 18.24
CA ASP A 111 5.38 -6.82 17.96
C ASP A 111 6.81 -6.69 18.54
N GLY A 112 6.96 -5.85 19.58
CA GLY A 112 8.24 -5.56 20.22
C GLY A 112 9.10 -4.50 19.54
N TYR A 113 8.60 -3.84 18.48
CA TYR A 113 9.27 -2.69 17.88
C TYR A 113 9.04 -1.45 18.72
N GLU A 114 10.11 -0.77 19.08
CA GLU A 114 10.07 0.44 19.87
C GLU A 114 10.95 1.53 19.26
N VAL A 115 10.49 2.76 19.32
CA VAL A 115 11.25 3.94 18.90
C VAL A 115 11.33 4.91 20.04
N ARG A 116 12.54 5.31 20.42
CA ARG A 116 12.80 6.31 21.46
C ARG A 116 13.34 7.58 20.82
N LEU A 117 12.61 8.66 21.02
CA LEU A 117 13.02 9.99 20.58
C LEU A 117 13.70 10.70 21.77
N LEU A 118 15.03 10.83 21.69
CA LEU A 118 15.83 11.45 22.73
C LEU A 118 15.94 12.99 22.50
N PRO A 119 16.23 13.77 23.55
CA PRO A 119 16.26 15.24 23.45
C PRO A 119 17.32 15.79 22.46
N ASP A 120 18.43 15.11 22.29
CA ASP A 120 19.60 15.58 21.50
C ASP A 120 19.46 15.32 19.99
N ASN A 121 18.26 15.29 19.42
CA ASN A 121 17.97 14.88 18.05
C ASN A 121 18.41 13.44 17.70
N ARG A 122 18.69 12.64 18.71
CA ARG A 122 18.95 11.22 18.58
C ARG A 122 17.64 10.45 18.61
N THR A 123 17.62 9.38 17.87
CA THR A 123 16.52 8.45 17.81
C THR A 123 17.06 7.04 17.91
N GLU A 124 16.53 6.26 18.81
CA GLU A 124 16.84 4.84 18.95
C GLU A 124 15.69 4.02 18.42
N PHE A 125 16.00 3.01 17.64
CA PHE A 125 15.04 2.05 17.10
C PHE A 125 15.40 0.69 17.66
N ASP A 126 14.54 0.11 18.45
CA ASP A 126 14.70 -1.26 18.95
C ASP A 126 13.98 -2.22 18.01
N VAL A 127 14.76 -3.07 17.33
CA VAL A 127 14.27 -3.97 16.28
C VAL A 127 14.39 -5.41 16.78
N PRO A 128 13.28 -6.10 17.08
CA PRO A 128 13.29 -7.45 17.64
C PRO A 128 14.07 -8.42 16.76
N GLY A 129 14.99 -9.15 17.37
CA GLY A 129 15.84 -10.13 16.68
C GLY A 129 17.03 -9.55 15.91
N TYR A 130 17.13 -8.23 15.76
CA TYR A 130 18.20 -7.55 15.01
C TYR A 130 19.07 -6.66 15.90
N GLY A 131 18.47 -5.98 16.87
CA GLY A 131 19.17 -5.10 17.81
C GLY A 131 18.69 -3.65 17.73
N THR A 132 19.46 -2.76 18.34
CA THR A 132 19.15 -1.33 18.43
C THR A 132 19.92 -0.54 17.40
N VAL A 133 19.21 0.29 16.63
CA VAL A 133 19.78 1.26 15.70
C VAL A 133 19.69 2.65 16.31
N GLU A 134 20.79 3.31 16.53
CA GLU A 134 20.82 4.71 16.92
C GLU A 134 21.03 5.57 15.66
N ALA A 135 20.23 6.60 15.53
CA ALA A 135 20.35 7.59 14.47
C ALA A 135 20.40 8.99 15.06
N GLU A 136 21.37 9.78 14.64
CA GLU A 136 21.51 11.19 14.97
C GLU A 136 21.34 12.03 13.71
N PHE A 137 20.46 13.01 13.76
CA PHE A 137 20.32 13.98 12.69
C PHE A 137 21.11 15.24 13.00
N ASN A 138 22.15 15.48 12.20
CA ASN A 138 23.03 16.62 12.34
C ASN A 138 22.90 17.58 11.14
N GLY A 139 21.76 18.23 11.03
CA GLY A 139 21.43 19.24 10.01
C GLY A 139 21.37 18.71 8.59
N SER A 140 22.48 18.28 8.02
CA SER A 140 22.58 17.83 6.62
C SER A 140 22.96 16.36 6.45
N ALA A 141 23.14 15.65 7.53
CA ALA A 141 23.56 14.24 7.49
C ALA A 141 22.89 13.43 8.60
N VAL A 142 22.71 12.16 8.38
CA VAL A 142 22.30 11.19 9.38
C VAL A 142 23.49 10.31 9.70
N ALA A 143 23.87 10.28 10.97
CA ALA A 143 24.86 9.35 11.50
C ALA A 143 24.14 8.18 12.18
N THR A 144 24.76 7.00 12.18
CA THR A 144 24.28 5.84 12.91
C THR A 144 25.37 5.27 13.82
N ASN A 145 24.97 4.47 14.79
CA ASN A 145 25.88 3.73 15.67
C ASN A 145 26.76 2.71 14.93
N PHE A 146 26.46 2.41 13.66
CA PHE A 146 27.25 1.48 12.84
C PHE A 146 28.37 2.17 12.05
N GLY A 147 28.43 3.49 12.05
CA GLY A 147 29.44 4.24 11.29
C GLY A 147 29.34 3.99 9.77
N ASP A 148 30.52 3.80 9.14
CA ASP A 148 30.59 3.66 7.67
C ASP A 148 30.20 2.25 7.15
N THR A 149 30.06 1.29 8.02
CA THR A 149 29.73 -0.11 7.66
C THR A 149 28.50 -0.62 8.42
N PRO A 150 27.31 -0.14 8.08
CA PRO A 150 26.09 -0.68 8.66
C PRO A 150 25.88 -2.13 8.24
N PRO A 151 25.18 -2.95 9.06
CA PRO A 151 24.79 -4.29 8.68
C PRO A 151 23.83 -4.27 7.47
N ASP A 152 23.73 -5.38 6.74
CA ASP A 152 22.97 -5.49 5.48
C ASP A 152 21.46 -5.12 5.62
N TRP A 153 20.92 -5.24 6.82
CA TRP A 153 19.51 -4.88 7.11
C TRP A 153 19.33 -3.38 7.44
N VAL A 154 20.40 -2.60 7.60
CA VAL A 154 20.36 -1.16 7.85
C VAL A 154 20.96 -0.41 6.67
N ASN A 155 20.21 0.52 6.12
CA ASN A 155 20.69 1.43 5.09
C ASN A 155 20.56 2.87 5.58
N ALA A 156 21.70 3.53 5.82
CA ALA A 156 21.76 4.93 6.18
C ALA A 156 22.13 5.78 4.96
N SER A 157 21.31 6.79 4.69
CA SER A 157 21.55 7.78 3.65
C SER A 157 21.62 9.18 4.26
N ARG A 158 21.96 10.18 3.45
CA ARG A 158 22.08 11.55 3.92
C ARG A 158 20.86 12.09 4.66
N THR A 159 19.68 11.61 4.34
CA THR A 159 18.40 12.15 4.88
C THR A 159 17.52 11.11 5.53
N ARG A 160 17.91 9.84 5.50
CA ARG A 160 17.03 8.74 5.92
C ARG A 160 17.80 7.52 6.37
N VAL A 161 17.32 6.88 7.40
CA VAL A 161 17.69 5.52 7.78
C VAL A 161 16.52 4.59 7.44
N THR A 162 16.83 3.46 6.82
CA THR A 162 15.86 2.43 6.46
C THR A 162 16.35 1.10 7.04
N MET A 163 15.47 0.38 7.68
CA MET A 163 15.72 -0.95 8.21
C MET A 163 14.87 -1.95 7.43
N LYS A 164 15.46 -3.08 7.07
CA LYS A 164 14.76 -4.19 6.42
C LYS A 164 14.77 -5.37 7.37
N THR A 165 13.60 -5.83 7.74
CA THR A 165 13.40 -6.99 8.59
C THR A 165 12.64 -8.08 7.83
N ASP A 166 12.57 -9.29 8.37
CA ASP A 166 11.83 -10.41 7.74
C ASP A 166 10.31 -10.16 7.66
N GLY A 167 9.82 -9.17 8.42
CA GLY A 167 8.41 -8.74 8.40
C GLY A 167 8.10 -7.55 7.49
N GLY A 168 9.12 -6.96 6.83
CA GLY A 168 8.93 -5.82 5.92
C GLY A 168 9.97 -4.73 6.08
#